data_973ea5b9793ddef774b3c6d31e356f78
#
_entry.id   973ea5b9793ddef774b3c6d31e356f78
#
_cell.length_a   1.000
_cell.length_b   1.000
_cell.length_c   1.000
_cell.angle_alpha   90.00
_cell.angle_beta   90.00
_cell.angle_gamma   90.00
#
_symmetry.space_group_name_H-M   'P 1'
#
loop_
_entity.id
_entity.type
_entity.pdbx_description
1 polymer ?
#
loop_
_entity_poly.entity_id
_entity_poly.type
_entity_poly.pdbx_seq_one_letter_code
_entity_poly.pdbx_strand_id
1 'polypeptide(L)'
;MTTRTMLPRLGALAAIVALMSACSGGMGEDSSPAAEDQPAAGQEEPADGGMASDGGGMASDEGGDMASGPAADLVGAGCADYAAMVPEGAGSVEGMAQDPVSVAASNNPMLTTLTSAVSGELNPDVDLADTLDGDEFTVFAPVDDAFDAIPEEDLSALAEDSDALSGVLTYHVVPGQLSPDEIAGTHTTVEGEEVEVTGEGDELMVDGATVICGGVTTQNATVYLIDTVLMPPSMAEQD
;
A
#
# COMPACT_ATOMS: atom_id res chain seq x y z
N MET A 1 -35.13 -42.95 4.57
CA MET A 1 -35.82 -42.54 5.84
C MET A 1 -34.86 -42.76 6.97
N THR A 2 -34.16 -41.73 7.42
CA THR A 2 -33.36 -41.80 8.65
C THR A 2 -33.41 -40.42 9.27
N THR A 3 -34.29 -40.32 10.25
CA THR A 3 -34.55 -39.15 11.06
C THR A 3 -33.36 -38.91 11.98
N ARG A 4 -32.73 -37.76 11.96
CA ARG A 4 -31.77 -37.33 12.97
C ARG A 4 -32.33 -36.18 13.79
N THR A 5 -32.48 -36.49 15.01
CA THR A 5 -33.03 -35.78 16.15
C THR A 5 -32.23 -34.53 16.49
N MET A 6 -32.92 -33.40 16.60
CA MET A 6 -32.46 -32.17 17.25
C MET A 6 -32.27 -32.36 18.74
N LEU A 7 -31.17 -31.87 19.29
CA LEU A 7 -31.02 -31.53 20.70
C LEU A 7 -30.71 -30.03 20.85
N PRO A 8 -31.51 -29.32 21.66
CA PRO A 8 -31.17 -27.97 22.05
C PRO A 8 -30.25 -27.99 23.28
N ARG A 9 -29.14 -27.23 23.24
CA ARG A 9 -28.37 -26.89 24.43
C ARG A 9 -28.69 -25.46 24.84
N LEU A 10 -29.53 -25.38 25.87
CA LEU A 10 -29.66 -24.21 26.75
C LEU A 10 -28.49 -24.18 27.75
N GLY A 11 -28.09 -23.01 28.15
CA GLY A 11 -27.31 -22.70 29.37
C GLY A 11 -26.03 -21.92 29.01
N ALA A 12 -25.63 -20.83 29.65
CA ALA A 12 -26.11 -20.20 30.88
C ALA A 12 -25.57 -18.73 30.85
N LEU A 13 -26.36 -17.84 31.43
CA LEU A 13 -25.98 -16.46 31.79
C LEU A 13 -24.83 -16.48 32.82
N ALA A 14 -23.87 -15.57 32.67
CA ALA A 14 -23.07 -15.06 33.76
C ALA A 14 -22.85 -13.57 33.55
N ALA A 15 -23.53 -12.77 34.35
CA ALA A 15 -23.32 -11.36 34.57
C ALA A 15 -22.19 -11.16 35.58
N ILE A 16 -21.23 -10.29 35.33
CA ILE A 16 -20.32 -9.69 36.33
C ILE A 16 -20.04 -8.28 35.86
N VAL A 17 -20.73 -7.30 36.43
CA VAL A 17 -20.38 -6.33 37.48
C VAL A 17 -19.22 -5.39 37.15
N ALA A 18 -19.62 -4.11 37.09
CA ALA A 18 -18.86 -2.88 36.98
C ALA A 18 -17.75 -2.75 38.04
N LEU A 19 -16.69 -2.08 37.64
CA LEU A 19 -15.86 -1.29 38.55
C LEU A 19 -15.45 0.02 37.87
N MET A 20 -16.12 1.08 38.31
CA MET A 20 -15.67 2.47 38.13
C MET A 20 -14.41 2.70 38.95
N SER A 21 -13.43 3.36 38.36
CA SER A 21 -12.40 4.06 39.14
C SER A 21 -12.16 5.40 38.49
N ALA A 22 -12.67 6.43 39.16
CA ALA A 22 -12.39 7.83 38.94
C ALA A 22 -11.13 8.20 39.71
N CYS A 23 -10.23 8.96 39.10
CA CYS A 23 -9.26 9.88 39.69
C CYS A 23 -9.03 10.96 38.62
N SER A 24 -9.56 12.09 38.68
CA SER A 24 -9.49 13.29 39.46
C SER A 24 -8.04 13.81 39.73
N GLY A 25 -7.76 14.97 39.11
CA GLY A 25 -6.92 15.99 39.71
C GLY A 25 -5.61 16.28 39.00
N GLY A 26 -5.47 17.55 38.59
CA GLY A 26 -4.17 18.16 38.31
C GLY A 26 -4.24 19.34 37.36
N MET A 27 -4.84 20.44 37.80
CA MET A 27 -4.57 21.78 37.27
C MET A 27 -3.12 22.18 37.60
N GLY A 28 -2.43 22.72 36.64
CA GLY A 28 -1.15 23.39 36.78
C GLY A 28 -1.07 24.47 35.73
N GLU A 29 -1.59 25.64 36.11
CA GLU A 29 -1.36 26.91 35.44
C GLU A 29 0.07 27.37 35.73
N ASP A 30 0.51 28.14 34.78
CA ASP A 30 1.33 29.33 35.04
C ASP A 30 2.73 29.38 34.45
N SER A 31 2.87 30.45 33.71
CA SER A 31 4.00 31.37 33.50
C SER A 31 4.75 31.27 32.18
N SER A 32 4.30 32.11 31.26
CA SER A 32 5.23 32.96 30.50
C SER A 32 5.81 34.03 31.41
N PRO A 33 7.04 34.50 31.21
CA PRO A 33 7.24 35.76 30.49
C PRO A 33 8.45 35.73 29.51
N ALA A 34 8.29 36.25 28.36
CA ALA A 34 8.66 37.57 27.85
C ALA A 34 10.13 38.00 27.99
N ALA A 35 10.66 38.28 26.80
CA ALA A 35 11.38 39.49 26.39
C ALA A 35 12.92 39.51 26.44
N GLU A 36 13.40 40.07 25.33
CA GLU A 36 14.59 40.93 25.12
C GLU A 36 15.93 40.19 25.00
N ASP A 37 16.63 40.30 23.92
CA ASP A 37 17.38 41.47 23.46
C ASP A 37 18.05 41.15 22.12
N GLN A 38 17.88 42.00 21.11
CA GLN A 38 18.83 42.18 19.98
C GLN A 38 19.87 43.20 20.45
N PRO A 39 21.13 43.24 19.93
CA PRO A 39 21.36 43.91 18.66
C PRO A 39 22.53 43.43 17.77
N ALA A 40 22.30 43.60 16.49
CA ALA A 40 23.06 44.41 15.54
C ALA A 40 24.46 44.01 15.06
N ALA A 41 24.50 43.95 13.74
CA ALA A 41 25.50 44.55 12.84
C ALA A 41 26.85 43.85 12.62
N GLY A 42 27.03 43.49 11.36
CA GLY A 42 28.32 43.20 10.74
C GLY A 42 28.14 43.04 9.24
N GLN A 43 28.01 44.19 8.55
CA GLN A 43 28.23 44.31 7.10
C GLN A 43 29.70 44.06 6.81
N GLU A 44 29.99 43.38 5.71
CA GLU A 44 31.05 43.69 4.78
C GLU A 44 30.93 42.80 3.50
N GLU A 45 30.44 43.38 2.44
CA GLU A 45 30.92 43.15 1.07
C GLU A 45 32.15 44.07 0.85
N PRO A 46 32.97 43.95 -0.19
CA PRO A 46 32.63 43.51 -1.55
C PRO A 46 33.75 42.83 -2.38
N ALA A 47 33.34 42.58 -3.65
CA ALA A 47 34.11 42.69 -4.89
C ALA A 47 34.98 41.50 -5.32
N ASP A 48 34.78 41.07 -6.46
CA ASP A 48 35.12 41.40 -7.81
C ASP A 48 35.72 40.21 -8.59
N GLY A 49 35.24 40.06 -9.79
CA GLY A 49 36.10 39.71 -10.91
C GLY A 49 36.07 38.30 -11.43
N GLY A 50 35.52 38.16 -12.62
CA GLY A 50 36.00 37.13 -13.53
C GLY A 50 34.99 36.52 -14.47
N MET A 51 34.71 37.23 -15.55
CA MET A 51 34.16 36.66 -16.80
C MET A 51 35.04 35.53 -17.32
N ALA A 52 34.42 34.46 -17.79
CA ALA A 52 34.72 33.91 -19.12
C ALA A 52 33.66 32.90 -19.52
N SER A 53 33.02 33.24 -20.61
CA SER A 53 32.25 32.35 -21.49
C SER A 53 33.09 31.19 -21.98
N ASP A 54 32.41 30.11 -22.23
CA ASP A 54 32.42 29.31 -23.45
C ASP A 54 31.80 27.95 -23.09
N GLY A 55 30.69 27.62 -23.68
CA GLY A 55 30.58 27.04 -24.96
C GLY A 55 30.18 25.60 -24.90
N GLY A 56 28.89 25.30 -25.10
CA GLY A 56 28.48 24.18 -25.89
C GLY A 56 28.71 22.78 -25.35
N GLY A 57 27.64 22.14 -24.98
CA GLY A 57 27.64 20.70 -24.75
C GLY A 57 26.26 20.26 -24.35
N MET A 58 25.34 20.14 -25.30
CA MET A 58 24.15 19.32 -25.14
C MET A 58 24.63 17.87 -24.99
N ALA A 59 24.55 17.36 -23.84
CA ALA A 59 24.45 15.94 -23.60
C ALA A 59 23.33 15.81 -22.56
N SER A 60 22.15 15.55 -23.05
CA SER A 60 21.09 14.94 -22.27
C SER A 60 21.58 13.54 -21.93
N ASP A 61 22.16 13.43 -20.79
CA ASP A 61 22.34 12.18 -20.09
C ASP A 61 21.96 12.45 -18.65
N GLU A 62 20.68 12.67 -18.45
CA GLU A 62 20.10 12.55 -17.12
C GLU A 62 19.75 11.08 -16.89
N GLY A 63 20.77 10.24 -16.95
CA GLY A 63 20.78 9.02 -16.16
C GLY A 63 20.77 9.47 -14.71
N GLY A 64 19.57 9.59 -14.13
CA GLY A 64 19.39 9.93 -12.74
C GLY A 64 20.25 9.00 -11.90
N ASP A 65 21.06 9.60 -11.09
CA ASP A 65 21.72 8.99 -9.95
C ASP A 65 20.59 8.45 -9.08
N MET A 66 20.17 7.19 -9.29
CA MET A 66 19.23 6.47 -8.47
C MET A 66 19.94 6.15 -7.17
N ALA A 67 19.99 7.16 -6.32
CA ALA A 67 20.57 7.09 -5.00
C ALA A 67 19.88 6.01 -4.17
N SER A 68 20.65 5.29 -3.41
CA SER A 68 20.26 4.37 -2.35
C SER A 68 19.07 4.90 -1.52
N GLY A 69 17.87 4.36 -1.75
CA GLY A 69 16.63 4.77 -1.06
C GLY A 69 15.46 3.91 -1.52
N PRO A 70 14.26 4.11 -0.98
CA PRO A 70 13.05 3.35 -1.34
C PRO A 70 12.70 3.34 -2.84
N ALA A 71 13.26 4.28 -3.60
CA ALA A 71 13.09 4.39 -5.04
C ALA A 71 14.18 3.64 -5.85
N ALA A 72 15.17 3.01 -5.21
CA ALA A 72 16.29 2.37 -5.90
C ALA A 72 15.88 1.08 -6.63
N ASP A 73 14.90 0.39 -6.10
CA ASP A 73 14.45 -0.93 -6.56
C ASP A 73 13.12 -0.87 -7.36
N LEU A 74 12.74 0.31 -7.82
CA LEU A 74 11.50 0.46 -8.58
C LEU A 74 11.61 -0.17 -9.97
N VAL A 75 10.61 -0.95 -10.35
CA VAL A 75 10.46 -1.60 -11.65
C VAL A 75 9.08 -1.30 -12.26
N GLY A 76 9.01 -1.25 -13.57
CA GLY A 76 7.78 -0.95 -14.28
C GLY A 76 7.82 0.40 -15.00
N ALA A 77 7.34 0.39 -16.24
CA ALA A 77 7.38 1.56 -17.12
C ALA A 77 6.60 2.78 -16.59
N GLY A 78 5.61 2.56 -15.71
CA GLY A 78 4.76 3.60 -15.12
C GLY A 78 5.30 4.23 -13.83
N CYS A 79 6.44 3.77 -13.30
CA CYS A 79 6.99 4.34 -12.06
C CYS A 79 7.31 5.84 -12.16
N ALA A 80 7.82 6.28 -13.33
CA ALA A 80 8.10 7.69 -13.56
C ALA A 80 6.81 8.54 -13.56
N ASP A 81 5.75 8.01 -14.17
CA ASP A 81 4.43 8.68 -14.18
C ASP A 81 3.82 8.71 -12.79
N TYR A 82 3.93 7.60 -12.04
CA TYR A 82 3.50 7.53 -10.64
C TYR A 82 4.21 8.57 -9.77
N ALA A 83 5.54 8.64 -9.85
CA ALA A 83 6.33 9.62 -9.11
C ALA A 83 6.01 11.07 -9.50
N ALA A 84 5.63 11.32 -10.76
CA ALA A 84 5.19 12.62 -11.22
C ALA A 84 3.78 13.00 -10.72
N MET A 85 2.89 12.02 -10.57
CA MET A 85 1.53 12.22 -10.03
C MET A 85 1.53 12.41 -8.52
N VAL A 86 2.38 11.69 -7.79
CA VAL A 86 2.48 11.72 -6.33
C VAL A 86 3.93 11.99 -5.90
N PRO A 87 4.45 13.19 -6.18
CA PRO A 87 5.86 13.51 -5.94
C PRO A 87 6.22 13.62 -4.46
N GLU A 88 5.24 13.92 -3.60
CA GLU A 88 5.44 14.14 -2.17
C GLU A 88 4.20 13.69 -1.36
N GLY A 89 4.40 13.47 -0.07
CA GLY A 89 3.34 13.08 0.85
C GLY A 89 3.33 11.60 1.17
N ALA A 90 2.40 11.16 2.01
CA ALA A 90 2.31 9.79 2.51
C ALA A 90 2.04 8.73 1.42
N GLY A 91 1.43 9.14 0.29
CA GLY A 91 1.21 8.28 -0.87
C GLY A 91 2.37 8.24 -1.86
N SER A 92 3.43 9.04 -1.69
CA SER A 92 4.63 8.95 -2.54
C SER A 92 5.44 7.70 -2.18
N VAL A 93 6.34 7.28 -3.08
CA VAL A 93 7.23 6.12 -2.84
C VAL A 93 7.98 6.26 -1.51
N GLU A 94 8.51 7.44 -1.22
CA GLU A 94 9.24 7.72 0.02
C GLU A 94 8.29 7.79 1.24
N GLY A 95 7.07 8.28 1.07
CA GLY A 95 6.05 8.34 2.11
C GLY A 95 5.56 6.96 2.50
N MET A 96 5.25 6.13 1.52
CA MET A 96 4.78 4.76 1.74
C MET A 96 5.79 3.89 2.50
N ALA A 97 7.09 4.13 2.32
CA ALA A 97 8.14 3.41 3.04
C ALA A 97 8.12 3.65 4.57
N GLN A 98 7.43 4.65 5.04
CA GLN A 98 7.35 5.02 6.46
C GLN A 98 6.14 4.44 7.18
N ASP A 99 5.19 3.89 6.44
CA ASP A 99 3.92 3.40 6.96
C ASP A 99 3.73 1.90 6.70
N PRO A 100 2.91 1.18 7.51
CA PRO A 100 2.45 -0.16 7.17
C PRO A 100 1.66 -0.16 5.86
N VAL A 101 1.57 -1.33 5.21
CA VAL A 101 0.99 -1.41 3.86
C VAL A 101 -0.46 -0.95 3.79
N SER A 102 -1.28 -1.18 4.81
CA SER A 102 -2.69 -0.73 4.84
C SER A 102 -2.78 0.79 4.86
N VAL A 103 -1.94 1.45 5.66
CA VAL A 103 -1.86 2.92 5.76
C VAL A 103 -1.27 3.50 4.48
N ALA A 104 -0.20 2.91 3.96
CA ALA A 104 0.43 3.31 2.70
C ALA A 104 -0.57 3.26 1.53
N ALA A 105 -1.34 2.16 1.41
CA ALA A 105 -2.39 2.02 0.40
C ALA A 105 -3.50 3.08 0.56
N SER A 106 -3.93 3.37 1.79
CA SER A 106 -4.98 4.37 2.04
C SER A 106 -4.56 5.81 1.70
N ASN A 107 -3.27 6.09 1.74
CA ASN A 107 -2.70 7.37 1.33
C ASN A 107 -2.42 7.47 -0.19
N ASN A 108 -2.55 6.35 -0.91
CA ASN A 108 -2.28 6.30 -2.34
C ASN A 108 -3.55 6.63 -3.14
N PRO A 109 -3.56 7.71 -3.95
CA PRO A 109 -4.74 8.14 -4.68
C PRO A 109 -5.17 7.20 -5.82
N MET A 110 -4.35 6.21 -6.18
CA MET A 110 -4.66 5.23 -7.22
C MET A 110 -5.21 3.91 -6.66
N LEU A 111 -5.30 3.75 -5.33
CA LEU A 111 -5.70 2.52 -4.65
C LEU A 111 -6.96 2.70 -3.79
N THR A 112 -7.83 3.65 -4.14
CA THR A 112 -9.01 3.99 -3.33
C THR A 112 -10.01 2.84 -3.27
N THR A 113 -10.24 2.16 -4.38
CA THR A 113 -11.13 1.00 -4.46
C THR A 113 -10.55 -0.20 -3.70
N LEU A 114 -9.26 -0.50 -3.89
CA LEU A 114 -8.59 -1.56 -3.15
C LEU A 114 -8.63 -1.30 -1.63
N THR A 115 -8.34 -0.08 -1.21
CA THR A 115 -8.40 0.31 0.20
C THR A 115 -9.78 0.10 0.79
N SER A 116 -10.83 0.51 0.07
CA SER A 116 -12.21 0.28 0.50
C SER A 116 -12.57 -1.21 0.60
N ALA A 117 -11.97 -2.05 -0.26
CA ALA A 117 -12.16 -3.50 -0.22
C ALA A 117 -11.50 -4.14 0.99
N VAL A 118 -10.26 -3.76 1.34
CA VAL A 118 -9.50 -4.36 2.45
C VAL A 118 -9.89 -3.82 3.82
N SER A 119 -10.47 -2.61 3.89
CA SER A 119 -10.86 -1.95 5.15
C SER A 119 -12.30 -2.24 5.58
N GLY A 120 -13.03 -3.10 4.87
CA GLY A 120 -14.42 -3.42 5.18
C GLY A 120 -15.43 -2.35 4.76
N GLU A 121 -15.04 -1.35 3.97
CA GLU A 121 -15.97 -0.33 3.46
C GLU A 121 -16.86 -0.86 2.34
N LEU A 122 -16.33 -1.75 1.47
CA LEU A 122 -17.11 -2.45 0.45
C LEU A 122 -17.97 -3.56 1.04
N ASN A 123 -17.40 -4.36 1.95
CA ASN A 123 -18.09 -5.43 2.65
C ASN A 123 -17.62 -5.47 4.11
N PRO A 124 -18.51 -5.17 5.09
CA PRO A 124 -18.11 -5.09 6.50
C PRO A 124 -17.70 -6.44 7.14
N ASP A 125 -17.95 -7.54 6.45
CA ASP A 125 -17.52 -8.88 6.88
C ASP A 125 -16.07 -9.18 6.42
N VAL A 126 -15.47 -8.32 5.58
CA VAL A 126 -14.11 -8.45 5.04
C VAL A 126 -13.27 -7.30 5.54
N ASP A 127 -12.48 -7.55 6.59
CA ASP A 127 -11.48 -6.62 7.11
C ASP A 127 -10.12 -7.33 7.18
N LEU A 128 -9.24 -6.98 6.26
CA LEU A 128 -7.92 -7.57 6.11
C LEU A 128 -6.79 -6.61 6.51
N ALA A 129 -7.11 -5.37 6.88
CA ALA A 129 -6.12 -4.35 7.21
C ALA A 129 -5.17 -4.81 8.32
N ASP A 130 -5.71 -5.29 9.44
CA ASP A 130 -4.93 -5.81 10.56
C ASP A 130 -4.09 -7.05 10.18
N THR A 131 -4.61 -7.88 9.25
CA THR A 131 -3.90 -9.07 8.76
C THR A 131 -2.73 -8.68 7.89
N LEU A 132 -2.92 -7.71 7.00
CA LEU A 132 -1.88 -7.20 6.11
C LEU A 132 -0.77 -6.46 6.86
N ASP A 133 -1.05 -5.88 8.00
CA ASP A 133 -0.06 -5.18 8.83
C ASP A 133 0.66 -6.10 9.82
N GLY A 134 0.19 -7.35 9.97
CA GLY A 134 0.68 -8.29 10.99
C GLY A 134 1.97 -9.03 10.65
N ASP A 135 2.25 -9.22 9.38
CA ASP A 135 3.39 -10.01 8.87
C ASP A 135 4.05 -9.31 7.68
N GLU A 136 5.12 -9.90 7.15
CA GLU A 136 5.80 -9.44 5.95
C GLU A 136 5.12 -10.01 4.70
N PHE A 137 4.77 -9.15 3.75
CA PHE A 137 4.05 -9.54 2.54
C PHE A 137 4.60 -8.88 1.27
N THR A 138 4.30 -9.50 0.14
CA THR A 138 4.32 -8.89 -1.19
C THR A 138 2.89 -8.70 -1.64
N VAL A 139 2.50 -7.49 -1.97
CA VAL A 139 1.13 -7.15 -2.34
C VAL A 139 1.06 -6.70 -3.79
N PHE A 140 0.30 -7.43 -4.60
CA PHE A 140 -0.08 -7.02 -5.94
C PHE A 140 -1.31 -6.12 -5.83
N ALA A 141 -1.13 -4.82 -5.98
CA ALA A 141 -2.16 -3.81 -5.74
C ALA A 141 -2.78 -3.35 -7.07
N PRO A 142 -3.98 -3.83 -7.43
CA PRO A 142 -4.68 -3.32 -8.61
C PRO A 142 -5.05 -1.86 -8.41
N VAL A 143 -4.73 -1.01 -9.40
CA VAL A 143 -5.10 0.39 -9.40
C VAL A 143 -6.60 0.56 -9.67
N ASP A 144 -7.16 1.74 -9.40
CA ASP A 144 -8.58 2.02 -9.60
C ASP A 144 -9.04 1.74 -11.05
N ASP A 145 -8.20 2.04 -12.04
CA ASP A 145 -8.45 1.72 -13.46
C ASP A 145 -8.60 0.20 -13.72
N ALA A 146 -7.95 -0.64 -12.92
CA ALA A 146 -8.09 -2.09 -13.01
C ALA A 146 -9.48 -2.58 -12.59
N PHE A 147 -10.08 -1.92 -11.61
CA PHE A 147 -11.47 -2.18 -11.20
C PHE A 147 -12.49 -1.65 -12.20
N ASP A 148 -12.20 -0.53 -12.86
CA ASP A 148 -13.05 0.04 -13.93
C ASP A 148 -13.14 -0.90 -15.15
N ALA A 149 -12.16 -1.77 -15.34
CA ALA A 149 -12.17 -2.79 -16.39
C ALA A 149 -13.11 -3.97 -16.08
N ILE A 150 -13.51 -4.16 -14.83
CA ILE A 150 -14.46 -5.21 -14.41
C ILE A 150 -15.90 -4.71 -14.62
N PRO A 151 -16.80 -5.53 -15.21
CA PRO A 151 -18.21 -5.18 -15.27
C PRO A 151 -18.78 -4.85 -13.88
N GLU A 152 -19.58 -3.80 -13.77
CA GLU A 152 -20.19 -3.37 -12.49
C GLU A 152 -21.03 -4.48 -11.83
N GLU A 153 -21.61 -5.37 -12.64
CA GLU A 153 -22.40 -6.52 -12.16
C GLU A 153 -21.49 -7.53 -11.41
N ASP A 154 -20.32 -7.82 -11.97
CA ASP A 154 -19.36 -8.75 -11.39
C ASP A 154 -18.71 -8.16 -10.14
N LEU A 155 -18.35 -6.87 -10.19
CA LEU A 155 -17.79 -6.17 -9.05
C LEU A 155 -18.80 -6.09 -7.89
N SER A 156 -20.09 -5.86 -8.19
CA SER A 156 -21.15 -5.84 -7.21
C SER A 156 -21.38 -7.23 -6.59
N ALA A 157 -21.38 -8.28 -7.42
CA ALA A 157 -21.51 -9.66 -6.96
C ALA A 157 -20.34 -10.06 -6.06
N LEU A 158 -19.11 -9.67 -6.43
CA LEU A 158 -17.91 -9.90 -5.62
C LEU A 158 -17.98 -9.15 -4.29
N ALA A 159 -18.45 -7.90 -4.29
CA ALA A 159 -18.58 -7.11 -3.07
C ALA A 159 -19.66 -7.65 -2.10
N GLU A 160 -20.70 -8.32 -2.61
CA GLU A 160 -21.76 -8.93 -1.80
C GLU A 160 -21.35 -10.30 -1.21
N ASP A 161 -20.38 -10.98 -1.83
CA ASP A 161 -19.88 -12.29 -1.39
C ASP A 161 -18.57 -12.12 -0.62
N SER A 162 -18.64 -12.22 0.71
CA SER A 162 -17.47 -12.06 1.58
C SER A 162 -16.40 -13.14 1.38
N ASP A 163 -16.79 -14.35 1.05
CA ASP A 163 -15.84 -15.45 0.83
C ASP A 163 -15.11 -15.24 -0.50
N ALA A 164 -15.82 -14.86 -1.56
CA ALA A 164 -15.24 -14.54 -2.85
C ALA A 164 -14.33 -13.31 -2.78
N LEU A 165 -14.78 -12.22 -2.14
CA LEU A 165 -13.98 -11.01 -1.98
C LEU A 165 -12.70 -11.28 -1.17
N SER A 166 -12.80 -12.01 -0.06
CA SER A 166 -11.64 -12.40 0.74
C SER A 166 -10.67 -13.28 -0.06
N GLY A 167 -11.19 -14.22 -0.85
CA GLY A 167 -10.38 -15.09 -1.72
C GLY A 167 -9.59 -14.27 -2.74
N VAL A 168 -10.27 -13.37 -3.47
CA VAL A 168 -9.60 -12.48 -4.44
C VAL A 168 -8.55 -11.61 -3.75
N LEU A 169 -8.88 -10.96 -2.62
CA LEU A 169 -7.94 -10.09 -1.92
C LEU A 169 -6.72 -10.85 -1.38
N THR A 170 -6.90 -12.04 -0.84
CA THR A 170 -5.80 -12.87 -0.33
C THR A 170 -4.99 -13.52 -1.45
N TYR A 171 -5.57 -13.71 -2.65
CA TYR A 171 -4.85 -14.12 -3.85
C TYR A 171 -3.87 -13.06 -4.35
N HIS A 172 -4.14 -11.77 -4.08
CA HIS A 172 -3.23 -10.66 -4.39
C HIS A 172 -2.04 -10.54 -3.40
N VAL A 173 -1.96 -11.41 -2.41
CA VAL A 173 -0.95 -11.31 -1.35
C VAL A 173 -0.10 -12.57 -1.29
N VAL A 174 1.22 -12.39 -1.33
CA VAL A 174 2.22 -13.44 -1.19
C VAL A 174 2.98 -13.23 0.11
N PRO A 175 3.21 -14.28 0.93
CA PRO A 175 4.01 -14.16 2.13
C PRO A 175 5.47 -13.79 1.85
N GLY A 176 6.02 -12.86 2.61
CA GLY A 176 7.39 -12.37 2.50
C GLY A 176 7.52 -11.13 1.63
N GLN A 177 8.51 -10.30 1.92
CA GLN A 177 8.85 -9.12 1.12
C GLN A 177 9.81 -9.53 0.01
N LEU A 178 9.27 -9.72 -1.20
CA LEU A 178 10.05 -10.08 -2.38
C LEU A 178 10.52 -8.83 -3.12
N SER A 179 11.81 -8.76 -3.34
CA SER A 179 12.40 -7.72 -4.20
C SER A 179 12.10 -7.99 -5.68
N PRO A 180 12.24 -6.98 -6.56
CA PRO A 180 12.05 -7.17 -7.99
C PRO A 180 12.95 -8.24 -8.63
N ASP A 181 14.09 -8.52 -8.02
CA ASP A 181 15.01 -9.58 -8.49
C ASP A 181 14.55 -10.99 -8.06
N GLU A 182 13.72 -11.07 -7.03
CA GLU A 182 13.25 -12.33 -6.43
C GLU A 182 11.80 -12.66 -6.79
N ILE A 183 11.03 -11.67 -7.29
CA ILE A 183 9.60 -11.81 -7.55
C ILE A 183 9.30 -12.69 -8.77
N ALA A 184 10.24 -12.84 -9.72
CA ALA A 184 10.04 -13.65 -10.92
C ALA A 184 9.93 -15.14 -10.56
N GLY A 185 8.87 -15.80 -11.02
CA GLY A 185 8.61 -17.22 -10.75
C GLY A 185 7.20 -17.49 -10.26
N THR A 186 6.99 -18.67 -9.69
CA THR A 186 5.70 -19.08 -9.14
C THR A 186 5.72 -18.95 -7.63
N HIS A 187 4.73 -18.28 -7.08
CA HIS A 187 4.60 -18.03 -5.64
C HIS A 187 3.24 -18.51 -5.14
N THR A 188 3.23 -19.09 -3.95
CA THR A 188 1.97 -19.46 -3.28
C THR A 188 1.41 -18.24 -2.57
N THR A 189 0.18 -17.87 -2.87
CA THR A 189 -0.52 -16.74 -2.25
C THR A 189 -1.03 -17.08 -0.86
N VAL A 190 -1.50 -16.08 -0.12
CA VAL A 190 -2.14 -16.26 1.20
C VAL A 190 -3.47 -17.04 1.06
N GLU A 191 -4.14 -16.91 -0.10
CA GLU A 191 -5.33 -17.68 -0.44
C GLU A 191 -5.02 -19.19 -0.55
N GLY A 192 -3.81 -19.56 -1.02
CA GLY A 192 -3.31 -20.93 -1.14
C GLY A 192 -3.11 -21.42 -2.57
N GLU A 193 -3.59 -20.70 -3.57
CA GLU A 193 -3.31 -20.94 -4.97
C GLU A 193 -2.01 -20.27 -5.42
N GLU A 194 -1.47 -20.71 -6.56
CA GLU A 194 -0.19 -20.21 -7.07
C GLU A 194 -0.44 -19.04 -8.04
N VAL A 195 0.36 -17.98 -7.92
CA VAL A 195 0.45 -16.88 -8.86
C VAL A 195 1.76 -16.95 -9.63
N GLU A 196 1.72 -16.74 -10.95
CA GLU A 196 2.91 -16.75 -11.80
C GLU A 196 3.37 -15.34 -12.15
N VAL A 197 4.61 -15.00 -11.79
CA VAL A 197 5.24 -13.73 -12.15
C VAL A 197 6.28 -13.97 -13.24
N THR A 198 6.10 -13.28 -14.36
CA THR A 198 6.96 -13.42 -15.57
C THR A 198 7.50 -12.05 -15.99
N GLY A 199 8.58 -12.07 -16.78
CA GLY A 199 9.25 -10.85 -17.22
C GLY A 199 10.27 -10.33 -16.21
N GLU A 200 10.85 -9.18 -16.52
CA GLU A 200 11.87 -8.51 -15.69
C GLU A 200 11.79 -6.99 -15.95
N GLY A 201 12.09 -6.20 -14.91
CA GLY A 201 12.13 -4.75 -15.03
C GLY A 201 10.81 -4.14 -15.49
N ASP A 202 10.82 -3.42 -16.62
CA ASP A 202 9.63 -2.73 -17.14
C ASP A 202 8.60 -3.66 -17.82
N GLU A 203 8.97 -4.92 -18.07
CA GLU A 203 8.11 -5.93 -18.70
C GLU A 203 7.60 -6.97 -17.69
N LEU A 204 7.62 -6.65 -16.40
CA LEU A 204 7.13 -7.54 -15.35
C LEU A 204 5.62 -7.71 -15.44
N MET A 205 5.16 -8.95 -15.38
CA MET A 205 3.74 -9.34 -15.46
C MET A 205 3.40 -10.35 -14.38
N VAL A 206 2.19 -10.27 -13.84
CA VAL A 206 1.66 -11.16 -12.80
C VAL A 206 0.37 -11.78 -13.32
N ASP A 207 0.34 -13.09 -13.56
CA ASP A 207 -0.80 -13.80 -14.19
C ASP A 207 -1.37 -13.09 -15.44
N GLY A 208 -0.49 -12.44 -16.22
CA GLY A 208 -0.86 -11.67 -17.40
C GLY A 208 -1.26 -10.21 -17.14
N ALA A 209 -1.40 -9.79 -15.91
CA ALA A 209 -1.54 -8.37 -15.52
C ALA A 209 -0.18 -7.67 -15.63
N THR A 210 -0.16 -6.46 -16.18
CA THR A 210 1.08 -5.67 -16.29
C THR A 210 1.40 -4.98 -14.98
N VAL A 211 2.65 -5.06 -14.53
CA VAL A 211 3.12 -4.25 -13.40
C VAL A 211 3.38 -2.82 -13.89
N ILE A 212 2.56 -1.90 -13.42
CA ILE A 212 2.70 -0.46 -13.71
C ILE A 212 3.93 0.09 -13.00
N CYS A 213 4.00 -0.13 -11.69
CA CYS A 213 5.13 0.24 -10.85
C CYS A 213 5.24 -0.74 -9.68
N GLY A 214 6.37 -1.38 -9.54
CA GLY A 214 6.64 -2.36 -8.49
C GLY A 214 7.92 -2.05 -7.72
N GLY A 215 8.18 -2.86 -6.69
CA GLY A 215 9.31 -2.65 -5.79
C GLY A 215 9.10 -1.50 -4.80
N VAL A 216 7.88 -1.00 -4.67
CA VAL A 216 7.55 0.04 -3.70
C VAL A 216 7.55 -0.57 -2.30
N THR A 217 8.52 -0.20 -1.50
CA THR A 217 8.69 -0.73 -0.15
C THR A 217 7.83 0.03 0.86
N THR A 218 7.18 -0.70 1.76
CA THR A 218 6.51 -0.19 2.96
C THR A 218 7.21 -0.75 4.21
N GLN A 219 6.72 -0.44 5.40
CA GLN A 219 7.33 -0.98 6.63
C GLN A 219 7.33 -2.51 6.70
N ASN A 220 6.31 -3.13 6.15
CA ASN A 220 6.10 -4.58 6.25
C ASN A 220 5.76 -5.26 4.92
N ALA A 221 5.76 -4.53 3.80
CA ALA A 221 5.45 -5.14 2.50
C ALA A 221 6.24 -4.51 1.35
N THR A 222 6.35 -5.29 0.26
CA THR A 222 6.73 -4.78 -1.06
C THR A 222 5.47 -4.73 -1.93
N VAL A 223 5.18 -3.58 -2.52
CA VAL A 223 3.96 -3.32 -3.30
C VAL A 223 4.29 -3.26 -4.78
N TYR A 224 3.47 -3.95 -5.57
CA TYR A 224 3.49 -3.96 -7.03
C TYR A 224 2.13 -3.50 -7.55
N LEU A 225 2.08 -2.30 -8.13
CA LEU A 225 0.87 -1.76 -8.75
C LEU A 225 0.62 -2.45 -10.08
N ILE A 226 -0.57 -3.02 -10.27
CA ILE A 226 -0.96 -3.76 -11.46
C ILE A 226 -2.19 -3.15 -12.14
N ASP A 227 -2.27 -3.34 -13.48
CA ASP A 227 -3.34 -2.80 -14.33
C ASP A 227 -4.61 -3.67 -14.40
N THR A 228 -4.57 -4.84 -13.80
CA THR A 228 -5.68 -5.80 -13.85
C THR A 228 -5.85 -6.50 -12.50
N VAL A 229 -7.09 -6.73 -12.08
CA VAL A 229 -7.40 -7.51 -10.87
C VAL A 229 -7.16 -8.98 -11.14
N LEU A 230 -6.38 -9.64 -10.27
CA LEU A 230 -6.09 -11.06 -10.38
C LEU A 230 -7.30 -11.88 -9.91
N MET A 231 -7.68 -12.87 -10.68
CA MET A 231 -8.75 -13.80 -10.31
C MET A 231 -8.15 -15.18 -10.02
N PRO A 232 -8.41 -15.74 -8.81
CA PRO A 232 -7.99 -17.11 -8.53
C PRO A 232 -8.52 -18.09 -9.58
N PRO A 233 -7.70 -19.05 -10.03
CA PRO A 233 -8.14 -20.06 -11.00
C PRO A 233 -9.40 -20.81 -10.59
N SER A 234 -9.57 -21.05 -9.29
CA SER A 234 -10.78 -21.67 -8.72
C SER A 234 -12.07 -20.88 -8.96
N MET A 235 -11.97 -19.55 -9.09
CA MET A 235 -13.13 -18.68 -9.41
C MET A 235 -13.35 -18.54 -10.91
N ALA A 236 -12.28 -18.56 -11.71
CA ALA A 236 -12.38 -18.47 -13.17
C ALA A 236 -13.09 -19.69 -13.82
N GLU A 237 -13.18 -20.83 -13.13
CA GLU A 237 -13.83 -22.05 -13.62
C GLU A 237 -15.35 -22.11 -13.31
N GLN A 238 -15.91 -21.10 -12.63
CA GLN A 238 -17.32 -21.07 -12.24
C GLN A 238 -18.24 -20.31 -13.20
N ASP A 239 -17.72 -19.83 -14.36
CA ASP A 239 -18.44 -19.08 -15.41
C ASP A 239 -19.04 -20.00 -16.49
#